data_494d9fd141711bf13029ff6040107ad2
#
_entry.id   494d9fd141711bf13029ff6040107ad2
#
_cell.length_a   1.000
_cell.length_b   1.000
_cell.length_c   1.000
_cell.angle_alpha   90.00
_cell.angle_beta   90.00
_cell.angle_gamma   90.00
#
_symmetry.space_group_name_H-M   'P 1'
#
loop_
_entity.id
_entity.type
_entity.pdbx_description
1 polymer ?
#
loop_
_entity_poly.entity_id
_entity_poly.type
_entity_poly.pdbx_seq_one_letter_code
_entity_poly.pdbx_strand_id
1 'polypeptide(L)'
;MITKGQVRLLRTYSYDSNLYTQGLEQLNNNHILLSAGRYGFSKVGVYDLTQEIFSEKIAFPDTVFAEGLTVVEDYFWLLTYKEGVAYKFDKAICNCLGAYPFEGDGWGLAYDKENQCLWMTSGNAFLQKRDPKDFALLDTVLVAIESVPISMLNELEYVDGYLYANIWQTNTIVKLQPDSGKVVATYDISPLLKALNLDKSHYPDLNVLNGIAHLDQQRFLITGKLYPLMLEVVLD
;
A
#
# COMPACT_ATOMS: atom_id res chain seq x y z
N MET A 1 -11.33 -23.40 -3.05
CA MET A 1 -12.40 -22.43 -3.41
C MET A 1 -12.05 -21.10 -2.76
N ILE A 2 -12.05 -20.00 -3.51
CA ILE A 2 -11.73 -18.66 -3.01
C ILE A 2 -13.01 -18.04 -2.45
N THR A 3 -12.89 -17.41 -1.29
CA THR A 3 -14.01 -16.65 -0.71
C THR A 3 -14.18 -15.32 -1.44
N LYS A 4 -15.41 -15.00 -1.83
CA LYS A 4 -15.77 -13.64 -2.21
C LYS A 4 -16.17 -12.91 -0.95
N GLY A 5 -15.26 -12.05 -0.47
CA GLY A 5 -15.48 -11.27 0.74
C GLY A 5 -16.47 -10.13 0.52
N GLN A 6 -17.02 -9.63 1.61
CA GLN A 6 -17.92 -8.48 1.61
C GLN A 6 -17.16 -7.21 1.97
N VAL A 7 -17.58 -6.10 1.38
CA VAL A 7 -17.03 -4.77 1.67
C VAL A 7 -18.13 -3.88 2.19
N ARG A 8 -17.96 -3.33 3.39
CA ARG A 8 -18.94 -2.45 4.00
C ARG A 8 -18.32 -1.13 4.38
N LEU A 9 -18.84 -0.02 3.85
CA LEU A 9 -18.41 1.33 4.19
C LEU A 9 -18.82 1.67 5.62
N LEU A 10 -17.89 2.24 6.38
CA LEU A 10 -18.15 2.81 7.70
C LEU A 10 -18.15 4.33 7.66
N ARG A 11 -17.14 4.92 7.01
CA ARG A 11 -16.93 6.36 6.96
C ARG A 11 -16.13 6.74 5.71
N THR A 12 -16.27 8.00 5.30
CA THR A 12 -15.39 8.64 4.32
C THR A 12 -14.64 9.79 4.97
N TYR A 13 -13.42 10.04 4.52
CA TYR A 13 -12.61 11.18 4.88
C TYR A 13 -12.29 11.98 3.63
N SER A 14 -12.27 13.33 3.72
CA SER A 14 -11.79 14.18 2.63
C SER A 14 -10.33 13.86 2.34
N TYR A 15 -9.95 13.72 1.08
CA TYR A 15 -8.59 13.38 0.72
C TYR A 15 -8.10 14.28 -0.42
N ASP A 16 -6.81 14.64 -0.40
CA ASP A 16 -6.25 15.52 -1.43
C ASP A 16 -6.11 14.78 -2.76
N SER A 17 -6.94 15.16 -3.72
CA SER A 17 -6.96 14.57 -5.07
C SER A 17 -5.70 14.84 -5.90
N ASN A 18 -4.73 15.59 -5.39
CA ASN A 18 -3.41 15.73 -6.01
C ASN A 18 -2.42 14.62 -5.57
N LEU A 19 -2.77 13.83 -4.55
CA LEU A 19 -1.94 12.76 -4.07
C LEU A 19 -2.04 11.52 -4.98
N TYR A 20 -0.93 11.16 -5.58
CA TYR A 20 -0.80 9.91 -6.34
C TYR A 20 -0.34 8.80 -5.40
N THR A 21 -1.27 8.31 -4.58
CA THR A 21 -1.01 7.41 -3.45
C THR A 21 -0.34 6.11 -3.89
N GLN A 22 0.77 5.75 -3.22
CA GLN A 22 1.56 4.56 -3.50
C GLN A 22 1.73 3.64 -2.28
N GLY A 23 1.82 4.20 -1.08
CA GLY A 23 1.87 3.44 0.15
C GLY A 23 1.04 4.11 1.23
N LEU A 24 0.41 3.30 2.08
CA LEU A 24 -0.48 3.75 3.15
C LEU A 24 -0.26 2.84 4.37
N GLU A 25 0.04 3.42 5.54
CA GLU A 25 0.33 2.64 6.75
C GLU A 25 -0.13 3.39 8.01
N GLN A 26 -0.70 2.69 8.98
CA GLN A 26 -1.11 3.30 10.23
C GLN A 26 0.11 3.60 11.13
N LEU A 27 0.32 4.87 11.47
CA LEU A 27 1.33 5.28 12.48
C LEU A 27 0.80 5.15 13.92
N ASN A 28 -0.44 5.54 14.12
CA ASN A 28 -1.19 5.47 15.37
C ASN A 28 -2.68 5.69 15.09
N ASN A 29 -3.51 5.71 16.12
CA ASN A 29 -4.98 5.76 15.99
C ASN A 29 -5.52 6.92 15.13
N ASN A 30 -4.79 8.03 15.01
CA ASN A 30 -5.26 9.22 14.30
C ASN A 30 -4.38 9.61 13.10
N HIS A 31 -3.23 8.96 12.92
CA HIS A 31 -2.27 9.37 11.89
C HIS A 31 -1.91 8.21 10.96
N ILE A 32 -1.95 8.49 9.69
CA ILE A 32 -1.58 7.59 8.62
C ILE A 32 -0.31 8.11 7.94
N LEU A 33 0.73 7.30 7.87
CA LEU A 33 1.89 7.54 7.04
C LEU A 33 1.52 7.20 5.60
N LEU A 34 1.86 8.07 4.68
CA LEU A 34 1.61 7.82 3.27
C LEU A 34 2.74 8.30 2.38
N SER A 35 2.95 7.61 1.29
CA SER A 35 3.77 8.06 0.16
C SER A 35 2.88 8.38 -1.04
N ALA A 36 3.21 9.45 -1.73
CA ALA A 36 2.65 9.79 -3.03
C ALA A 36 3.79 9.81 -4.05
N GLY A 37 3.61 9.10 -5.16
CA GLY A 37 4.59 9.00 -6.24
C GLY A 37 4.39 10.06 -7.32
N ARG A 38 5.12 9.95 -8.36
CA ARG A 38 5.30 10.69 -9.62
C ARG A 38 6.60 11.50 -9.62
N TYR A 39 7.34 11.37 -10.70
CA TYR A 39 8.55 12.17 -10.93
C TYR A 39 8.23 13.67 -10.84
N GLY A 40 9.03 14.41 -10.08
CA GLY A 40 8.82 15.82 -9.79
C GLY A 40 7.78 16.14 -8.71
N PHE A 41 7.07 15.12 -8.16
CA PHE A 41 5.98 15.32 -7.19
C PHE A 41 6.03 14.34 -6.01
N SER A 42 7.03 13.46 -5.97
CA SER A 42 7.15 12.42 -4.94
C SER A 42 7.35 13.00 -3.55
N LYS A 43 6.60 12.49 -2.61
CA LYS A 43 6.63 12.95 -1.21
C LYS A 43 6.19 11.85 -0.24
N VAL A 44 6.60 12.01 1.01
CA VAL A 44 6.08 11.26 2.15
C VAL A 44 5.54 12.25 3.17
N GLY A 45 4.47 11.91 3.83
CA GLY A 45 3.89 12.72 4.88
C GLY A 45 2.90 11.97 5.74
N VAL A 46 2.24 12.71 6.60
CA VAL A 46 1.28 12.19 7.57
C VAL A 46 -0.08 12.79 7.29
N TYR A 47 -1.09 11.94 7.18
CA TYR A 47 -2.48 12.33 7.12
C TYR A 47 -3.11 12.20 8.51
N ASP A 48 -3.71 13.28 9.00
CA ASP A 48 -4.44 13.35 10.26
C ASP A 48 -5.92 13.02 10.00
N LEU A 49 -6.40 11.87 10.53
CA LEU A 49 -7.78 11.42 10.38
C LEU A 49 -8.80 12.30 11.09
N THR A 50 -8.36 13.08 12.10
CA THR A 50 -9.26 13.97 12.86
C THR A 50 -9.47 15.29 12.14
N GLN A 51 -8.39 15.85 11.57
CA GLN A 51 -8.40 17.11 10.84
C GLN A 51 -8.69 16.93 9.35
N GLU A 52 -8.53 15.72 8.83
CA GLU A 52 -8.65 15.38 7.41
C GLU A 52 -7.64 16.18 6.54
N ILE A 53 -6.40 16.32 7.05
CA ILE A 53 -5.34 17.09 6.40
C ILE A 53 -4.08 16.25 6.22
N PHE A 54 -3.51 16.30 5.02
CA PHE A 54 -2.18 15.79 4.73
C PHE A 54 -1.10 16.83 5.05
N SER A 55 -0.08 16.44 5.78
CA SER A 55 1.12 17.23 6.09
C SER A 55 2.34 16.57 5.47
N GLU A 56 2.88 17.21 4.41
CA GLU A 56 4.14 16.79 3.80
C GLU A 56 5.29 16.88 4.81
N LYS A 57 6.13 15.85 4.86
CA LYS A 57 7.31 15.77 5.72
C LYS A 57 8.60 15.65 4.93
N ILE A 58 8.59 14.90 3.82
CA ILE A 58 9.74 14.67 2.94
C ILE A 58 9.29 14.92 1.51
N ALA A 59 10.01 15.79 0.80
CA ALA A 59 9.95 15.92 -0.65
C ALA A 59 11.18 15.25 -1.28
N PHE A 60 11.00 14.61 -2.42
CA PHE A 60 12.08 13.94 -3.13
C PHE A 60 12.50 14.72 -4.37
N PRO A 61 13.75 14.54 -4.84
CA PRO A 61 14.20 15.06 -6.13
C PRO A 61 13.30 14.58 -7.28
N ASP A 62 13.25 15.36 -8.37
CA ASP A 62 12.43 15.07 -9.56
C ASP A 62 12.75 13.72 -10.22
N THR A 63 13.91 13.16 -9.92
CA THR A 63 14.38 11.85 -10.42
C THR A 63 13.94 10.66 -9.57
N VAL A 64 13.25 10.88 -8.45
CA VAL A 64 12.79 9.83 -7.55
C VAL A 64 11.28 9.67 -7.65
N PHE A 65 10.84 8.44 -7.88
CA PHE A 65 9.43 8.09 -7.80
C PHE A 65 9.19 7.27 -6.53
N ALA A 66 8.60 7.88 -5.50
CA ALA A 66 8.27 7.21 -4.24
C ALA A 66 7.15 6.18 -4.45
N GLU A 67 7.31 5.00 -3.88
CA GLU A 67 6.37 3.88 -3.99
C GLU A 67 5.91 3.39 -2.62
N GLY A 68 5.61 2.10 -2.45
CA GLY A 68 5.11 1.51 -1.22
C GLY A 68 6.01 1.76 -0.01
N LEU A 69 5.41 1.85 1.15
CA LEU A 69 6.11 2.02 2.42
C LEU A 69 5.51 1.11 3.50
N THR A 70 6.30 0.85 4.55
CA THR A 70 5.80 0.15 5.74
C THR A 70 6.61 0.52 6.98
N VAL A 71 5.95 0.54 8.13
CA VAL A 71 6.55 0.86 9.43
C VAL A 71 7.10 -0.41 10.08
N VAL A 72 8.34 -0.34 10.57
CA VAL A 72 9.01 -1.40 11.31
C VAL A 72 9.52 -0.81 12.63
N GLU A 73 8.82 -1.06 13.72
CA GLU A 73 9.19 -0.56 15.06
C GLU A 73 9.43 0.97 15.10
N ASP A 74 10.70 1.41 15.17
CA ASP A 74 11.11 2.81 15.29
C ASP A 74 11.55 3.45 13.96
N TYR A 75 11.38 2.75 12.84
CA TYR A 75 11.71 3.24 11.51
C TYR A 75 10.66 2.82 10.48
N PHE A 76 10.75 3.36 9.27
CA PHE A 76 9.97 2.88 8.14
C PHE A 76 10.84 2.71 6.90
N TRP A 77 10.42 1.81 6.03
CA TRP A 77 10.97 1.63 4.70
C TRP A 77 10.10 2.31 3.66
N LEU A 78 10.73 2.87 2.64
CA LEU A 78 10.10 3.45 1.46
C LEU A 78 10.78 2.90 0.21
N LEU A 79 9.98 2.36 -0.71
CA LEU A 79 10.46 1.92 -2.02
C LEU A 79 10.53 3.08 -3.01
N THR A 80 11.37 2.90 -4.02
CA THR A 80 11.33 3.68 -5.26
C THR A 80 10.89 2.79 -6.43
N TYR A 81 10.31 3.41 -7.47
CA TYR A 81 9.76 2.67 -8.62
C TYR A 81 10.86 1.94 -9.41
N LYS A 82 11.64 2.69 -10.19
CA LYS A 82 12.69 2.14 -11.09
C LYS A 82 14.11 2.46 -10.65
N GLU A 83 14.26 3.26 -9.62
CA GLU A 83 15.56 3.68 -9.12
C GLU A 83 16.29 2.53 -8.41
N GLY A 84 15.57 1.45 -8.05
CA GLY A 84 16.14 0.26 -7.40
C GLY A 84 16.73 0.56 -6.02
N VAL A 85 16.12 1.51 -5.28
CA VAL A 85 16.58 1.94 -3.95
C VAL A 85 15.42 1.88 -2.97
N ALA A 86 15.63 1.22 -1.84
CA ALA A 86 14.80 1.29 -0.66
C ALA A 86 15.44 2.24 0.35
N TYR A 87 14.72 3.28 0.73
CA TYR A 87 15.16 4.20 1.77
C TYR A 87 14.66 3.75 3.14
N LYS A 88 15.50 3.88 4.14
CA LYS A 88 15.14 3.66 5.55
C LYS A 88 15.12 5.02 6.26
N PHE A 89 14.01 5.35 6.90
CA PHE A 89 13.84 6.60 7.65
C PHE A 89 13.49 6.31 9.10
N ASP A 90 13.83 7.24 10.00
CA ASP A 90 13.31 7.17 11.36
C ASP A 90 11.79 7.41 11.40
N LYS A 91 11.10 6.87 12.40
CA LYS A 91 9.65 6.99 12.56
C LYS A 91 9.18 8.42 12.84
N ALA A 92 10.08 9.30 13.29
CA ALA A 92 9.83 10.72 13.45
C ALA A 92 9.77 11.47 12.10
N ILE A 93 10.14 10.78 10.99
CA ILE A 93 10.11 11.28 9.60
C ILE A 93 11.02 12.50 9.43
N CYS A 94 12.17 12.48 10.11
CA CYS A 94 13.13 13.58 10.07
C CYS A 94 14.44 13.19 9.40
N ASN A 95 14.88 11.93 9.56
CA ASN A 95 16.23 11.50 9.15
C ASN A 95 16.19 10.27 8.26
N CYS A 96 16.91 10.34 7.14
CA CYS A 96 17.23 9.16 6.35
C CYS A 96 18.36 8.39 7.06
N LEU A 97 18.07 7.15 7.46
CA LEU A 97 18.99 6.26 8.15
C LEU A 97 19.86 5.44 7.19
N GLY A 98 19.46 5.37 5.91
CA GLY A 98 20.19 4.64 4.89
C GLY A 98 19.42 4.47 3.59
N ALA A 99 20.15 4.07 2.56
CA ALA A 99 19.64 3.75 1.24
C ALA A 99 20.21 2.40 0.81
N TYR A 100 19.36 1.48 0.40
CA TYR A 100 19.71 0.08 0.16
C TYR A 100 19.29 -0.30 -1.26
N PRO A 101 20.21 -0.81 -2.08
CA PRO A 101 19.88 -1.17 -3.45
C PRO A 101 19.05 -2.47 -3.50
N PHE A 102 18.18 -2.55 -4.49
CA PHE A 102 17.50 -3.78 -4.85
C PHE A 102 17.30 -3.88 -6.38
N GLU A 103 17.06 -5.09 -6.87
CA GLU A 103 16.84 -5.32 -8.31
C GLU A 103 15.35 -5.31 -8.64
N GLY A 104 15.01 -4.75 -9.81
CA GLY A 104 13.65 -4.67 -10.34
C GLY A 104 12.89 -3.43 -9.92
N ASP A 105 11.60 -3.41 -10.20
CA ASP A 105 10.69 -2.32 -9.84
C ASP A 105 10.24 -2.47 -8.38
N GLY A 106 10.15 -1.38 -7.64
CA GLY A 106 9.50 -1.36 -6.33
C GLY A 106 8.05 -0.92 -6.46
N TRP A 107 7.10 -1.67 -5.86
CA TRP A 107 5.68 -1.33 -5.88
C TRP A 107 5.10 -1.25 -4.47
N GLY A 108 4.57 -2.33 -3.89
CA GLY A 108 4.03 -2.38 -2.55
C GLY A 108 5.01 -2.97 -1.54
N LEU A 109 4.86 -2.63 -0.28
CA LEU A 109 5.69 -3.10 0.81
C LEU A 109 4.85 -3.25 2.09
N ALA A 110 5.00 -4.38 2.80
CA ALA A 110 4.37 -4.62 4.09
C ALA A 110 5.32 -5.32 5.06
N TYR A 111 5.20 -5.02 6.35
CA TYR A 111 5.99 -5.66 7.40
C TYR A 111 5.22 -6.78 8.09
N ASP A 112 5.74 -7.98 7.99
CA ASP A 112 5.30 -9.16 8.73
C ASP A 112 6.02 -9.20 10.08
N LYS A 113 5.34 -8.68 11.10
CA LYS A 113 5.88 -8.59 12.46
C LYS A 113 6.05 -9.95 13.15
N GLU A 114 5.29 -10.98 12.72
CA GLU A 114 5.31 -12.32 13.31
C GLU A 114 6.55 -13.09 12.83
N ASN A 115 6.88 -12.96 11.53
CA ASN A 115 8.04 -13.60 10.93
C ASN A 115 9.25 -12.66 10.83
N GLN A 116 9.13 -11.41 11.27
CA GLN A 116 10.17 -10.37 11.22
C GLN A 116 10.80 -10.22 9.82
N CYS A 117 9.95 -10.08 8.81
CA CYS A 117 10.37 -9.90 7.42
C CYS A 117 9.51 -8.86 6.70
N LEU A 118 10.00 -8.37 5.58
CA LEU A 118 9.25 -7.52 4.68
C LEU A 118 8.74 -8.35 3.50
N TRP A 119 7.53 -8.04 3.04
CA TRP A 119 6.98 -8.54 1.79
C TRP A 119 6.90 -7.40 0.79
N MET A 120 7.44 -7.61 -0.40
CA MET A 120 7.52 -6.62 -1.47
C MET A 120 6.89 -7.15 -2.76
N THR A 121 6.15 -6.30 -3.46
CA THR A 121 5.67 -6.53 -4.83
C THR A 121 6.48 -5.74 -5.84
N SER A 122 6.47 -6.21 -7.09
CA SER A 122 7.15 -5.58 -8.23
C SER A 122 6.35 -5.68 -9.53
N GLY A 123 5.01 -5.78 -9.43
CA GLY A 123 4.11 -5.87 -10.58
C GLY A 123 4.06 -7.23 -11.28
N ASN A 124 5.00 -8.13 -11.02
CA ASN A 124 4.98 -9.51 -11.49
C ASN A 124 4.16 -10.42 -10.55
N ALA A 125 4.18 -11.74 -10.77
CA ALA A 125 3.43 -12.70 -9.97
C ALA A 125 4.17 -13.18 -8.71
N PHE A 126 5.30 -12.58 -8.35
CA PHE A 126 6.10 -13.00 -7.21
C PHE A 126 6.08 -11.96 -6.09
N LEU A 127 5.86 -12.43 -4.85
CA LEU A 127 6.25 -11.70 -3.65
C LEU A 127 7.74 -11.92 -3.40
N GLN A 128 8.43 -10.88 -3.00
CA GLN A 128 9.80 -10.96 -2.50
C GLN A 128 9.78 -10.86 -0.98
N LYS A 129 10.38 -11.83 -0.29
CA LYS A 129 10.63 -11.80 1.15
C LYS A 129 11.97 -11.13 1.38
N ARG A 130 12.02 -10.08 2.22
CA ARG A 130 13.22 -9.29 2.45
C ARG A 130 13.54 -9.12 3.92
N ASP A 131 14.83 -8.98 4.25
CA ASP A 131 15.29 -8.70 5.61
C ASP A 131 14.96 -7.25 6.00
N PRO A 132 14.32 -7.01 7.15
CA PRO A 132 13.97 -5.66 7.61
C PRO A 132 15.18 -4.84 8.11
N LYS A 133 16.37 -5.44 8.24
CA LYS A 133 17.57 -4.73 8.70
C LYS A 133 18.31 -4.04 7.56
N ASP A 134 18.58 -4.79 6.49
CA ASP A 134 19.43 -4.38 5.36
C ASP A 134 18.78 -4.53 3.98
N PHE A 135 17.48 -4.89 3.95
CA PHE A 135 16.69 -5.07 2.75
C PHE A 135 17.14 -6.23 1.82
N ALA A 136 18.00 -7.13 2.29
CA ALA A 136 18.45 -8.28 1.52
C ALA A 136 17.29 -9.17 1.08
N LEU A 137 17.35 -9.70 -0.14
CA LEU A 137 16.37 -10.68 -0.64
C LEU A 137 16.60 -12.01 0.08
N LEU A 138 15.58 -12.51 0.77
CA LEU A 138 15.60 -13.78 1.50
C LEU A 138 14.97 -14.91 0.69
N ASP A 139 13.85 -14.64 0.02
CA ASP A 139 13.07 -15.64 -0.74
C ASP A 139 12.14 -14.97 -1.74
N THR A 140 11.54 -15.79 -2.63
CA THR A 140 10.48 -15.38 -3.56
C THR A 140 9.36 -16.39 -3.58
N VAL A 141 8.11 -15.93 -3.53
CA VAL A 141 6.91 -16.76 -3.48
C VAL A 141 5.98 -16.44 -4.65
N LEU A 142 5.63 -17.45 -5.44
CA LEU A 142 4.67 -17.29 -6.54
C LEU A 142 3.25 -17.13 -5.99
N VAL A 143 2.58 -16.04 -6.36
CA VAL A 143 1.18 -15.79 -5.99
C VAL A 143 0.22 -16.36 -7.04
N ALA A 144 -0.76 -17.13 -6.58
CA ALA A 144 -1.70 -17.78 -7.47
C ALA A 144 -3.13 -17.86 -6.92
N ILE A 145 -4.08 -17.83 -7.83
CA ILE A 145 -5.49 -18.14 -7.62
C ILE A 145 -5.76 -19.54 -8.22
N GLU A 146 -6.09 -20.52 -7.37
CA GLU A 146 -6.38 -21.90 -7.83
C GLU A 146 -5.31 -22.45 -8.81
N SER A 147 -4.04 -22.22 -8.50
CA SER A 147 -2.86 -22.57 -9.32
C SER A 147 -2.63 -21.72 -10.58
N VAL A 148 -3.41 -20.67 -10.82
CA VAL A 148 -3.16 -19.71 -11.89
C VAL A 148 -2.39 -18.52 -11.32
N PRO A 149 -1.16 -18.24 -11.78
CA PRO A 149 -0.40 -17.10 -11.33
C PRO A 149 -1.15 -15.79 -11.57
N ILE A 150 -1.10 -14.87 -10.60
CA ILE A 150 -1.64 -13.53 -10.74
C ILE A 150 -0.51 -12.50 -10.64
N SER A 151 -0.52 -11.52 -11.52
CA SER A 151 0.41 -10.40 -11.52
C SER A 151 -0.30 -9.10 -11.16
N MET A 152 0.44 -8.00 -11.22
CA MET A 152 -0.06 -6.65 -10.96
C MET A 152 -0.46 -6.42 -9.49
N LEU A 153 0.05 -7.24 -8.56
CA LEU A 153 -0.05 -6.91 -7.15
C LEU A 153 0.72 -5.63 -6.88
N ASN A 154 0.07 -4.69 -6.22
CA ASN A 154 0.64 -3.36 -5.95
C ASN A 154 0.76 -3.15 -4.45
N GLU A 155 0.09 -2.15 -3.91
CA GLU A 155 0.19 -1.79 -2.51
C GLU A 155 -0.25 -2.94 -1.60
N LEU A 156 0.44 -3.09 -0.46
CA LEU A 156 0.36 -4.22 0.47
C LEU A 156 0.09 -3.76 1.89
N GLU A 157 -0.72 -4.55 2.61
CA GLU A 157 -0.91 -4.46 4.06
C GLU A 157 -0.86 -5.85 4.70
N TYR A 158 -0.11 -6.01 5.80
CA TYR A 158 0.00 -7.27 6.54
C TYR A 158 -0.87 -7.27 7.79
N VAL A 159 -1.77 -8.26 7.90
CA VAL A 159 -2.68 -8.41 9.04
C VAL A 159 -2.82 -9.89 9.41
N ASP A 160 -2.45 -10.24 10.64
CA ASP A 160 -2.73 -11.54 11.28
C ASP A 160 -2.41 -12.75 10.37
N GLY A 161 -1.20 -12.80 9.83
CA GLY A 161 -0.72 -13.90 8.98
C GLY A 161 -1.13 -13.81 7.50
N TYR A 162 -1.77 -12.73 7.09
CA TYR A 162 -2.21 -12.53 5.70
C TYR A 162 -1.71 -11.21 5.13
N LEU A 163 -1.48 -11.19 3.82
CA LEU A 163 -1.32 -9.96 3.06
C LEU A 163 -2.64 -9.59 2.37
N TYR A 164 -2.97 -8.32 2.41
CA TYR A 164 -3.98 -7.69 1.57
C TYR A 164 -3.26 -6.91 0.49
N ALA A 165 -3.67 -7.06 -0.77
CA ALA A 165 -3.00 -6.43 -1.89
C ALA A 165 -3.98 -5.84 -2.89
N ASN A 166 -3.70 -4.63 -3.37
CA ASN A 166 -4.37 -4.10 -4.56
C ASN A 166 -3.91 -4.85 -5.82
N ILE A 167 -4.83 -5.21 -6.71
CA ILE A 167 -4.48 -5.60 -8.09
C ILE A 167 -4.57 -4.35 -8.96
N TRP A 168 -3.42 -3.87 -9.45
CA TRP A 168 -3.33 -2.64 -10.24
C TRP A 168 -4.22 -2.69 -11.49
N GLN A 169 -4.83 -1.55 -11.84
CA GLN A 169 -5.84 -1.37 -12.89
C GLN A 169 -7.17 -2.10 -12.63
N THR A 170 -7.41 -2.58 -11.43
CA THR A 170 -8.70 -3.13 -11.02
C THR A 170 -9.22 -2.46 -9.76
N ASN A 171 -10.46 -2.75 -9.38
CA ASN A 171 -11.03 -2.35 -8.09
C ASN A 171 -11.07 -3.54 -7.12
N THR A 172 -10.10 -4.46 -7.24
CA THR A 172 -10.05 -5.68 -6.45
C THR A 172 -8.90 -5.62 -5.46
N ILE A 173 -9.21 -5.97 -4.22
CA ILE A 173 -8.23 -6.30 -3.18
C ILE A 173 -8.25 -7.82 -3.00
N VAL A 174 -7.07 -8.43 -2.92
CA VAL A 174 -6.94 -9.87 -2.61
C VAL A 174 -6.38 -10.04 -1.20
N LYS A 175 -6.83 -11.09 -0.50
CA LYS A 175 -6.24 -11.59 0.74
C LYS A 175 -5.50 -12.87 0.43
N LEU A 176 -4.24 -12.97 0.83
CA LEU A 176 -3.39 -14.12 0.51
C LEU A 176 -2.50 -14.52 1.69
N GLN A 177 -2.10 -15.79 1.70
CA GLN A 177 -1.12 -16.34 2.63
C GLN A 177 0.28 -16.09 2.05
N PRO A 178 1.14 -15.28 2.70
CA PRO A 178 2.42 -14.87 2.09
C PRO A 178 3.37 -16.04 1.85
N ASP A 179 3.54 -16.96 2.79
CA ASP A 179 4.49 -18.07 2.68
C ASP A 179 4.14 -19.09 1.57
N SER A 180 2.87 -19.17 1.18
CA SER A 180 2.43 -20.09 0.11
C SER A 180 2.03 -19.38 -1.18
N GLY A 181 1.90 -18.05 -1.14
CA GLY A 181 1.36 -17.25 -2.25
C GLY A 181 -0.10 -17.54 -2.61
N LYS A 182 -0.81 -18.28 -1.76
CA LYS A 182 -2.18 -18.70 -2.03
C LYS A 182 -3.17 -17.58 -1.72
N VAL A 183 -3.90 -17.13 -2.72
CA VAL A 183 -5.04 -16.24 -2.51
C VAL A 183 -6.20 -16.99 -1.87
N VAL A 184 -6.74 -16.45 -0.77
CA VAL A 184 -7.83 -17.06 0.01
C VAL A 184 -9.15 -16.31 -0.11
N ALA A 185 -9.10 -14.98 -0.35
CA ALA A 185 -10.30 -14.18 -0.57
C ALA A 185 -10.05 -13.06 -1.59
N THR A 186 -11.13 -12.56 -2.17
CA THR A 186 -11.14 -11.38 -3.06
C THR A 186 -12.25 -10.43 -2.62
N TYR A 187 -11.99 -9.12 -2.66
CA TYR A 187 -12.91 -8.06 -2.31
C TYR A 187 -13.09 -7.14 -3.52
N ASP A 188 -14.31 -7.04 -4.04
CA ASP A 188 -14.65 -6.11 -5.13
C ASP A 188 -15.13 -4.78 -4.55
N ILE A 189 -14.36 -3.72 -4.77
CA ILE A 189 -14.66 -2.36 -4.29
C ILE A 189 -15.57 -1.60 -5.27
N SER A 190 -15.77 -2.11 -6.50
CA SER A 190 -16.54 -1.41 -7.54
C SER A 190 -17.95 -0.98 -7.11
N PRO A 191 -18.75 -1.79 -6.38
CA PRO A 191 -20.08 -1.36 -5.94
C PRO A 191 -20.03 -0.14 -5.01
N LEU A 192 -19.00 -0.08 -4.14
CA LEU A 192 -18.81 1.04 -3.23
C LEU A 192 -18.38 2.31 -3.97
N LEU A 193 -17.42 2.21 -4.91
CA LEU A 193 -16.99 3.35 -5.72
C LEU A 193 -18.16 3.93 -6.52
N LYS A 194 -18.99 3.05 -7.10
CA LYS A 194 -20.20 3.46 -7.82
C LYS A 194 -21.21 4.18 -6.92
N ALA A 195 -21.44 3.65 -5.70
CA ALA A 195 -22.37 4.26 -4.74
C ALA A 195 -21.92 5.66 -4.30
N LEU A 196 -20.62 5.92 -4.28
CA LEU A 196 -20.00 7.20 -3.92
C LEU A 196 -19.74 8.11 -5.13
N ASN A 197 -20.12 7.71 -6.34
CA ASN A 197 -19.80 8.40 -7.60
C ASN A 197 -18.30 8.67 -7.79
N LEU A 198 -17.46 7.77 -7.29
CA LEU A 198 -15.99 7.83 -7.47
C LEU A 198 -15.62 7.23 -8.83
N ASP A 199 -15.80 8.02 -9.87
CA ASP A 199 -15.51 7.68 -11.26
C ASP A 199 -15.03 8.90 -12.06
N LYS A 200 -14.54 8.66 -13.26
CA LYS A 200 -13.99 9.72 -14.13
C LYS A 200 -15.03 10.71 -14.67
N SER A 201 -16.32 10.42 -14.58
CA SER A 201 -17.37 11.37 -15.00
C SER A 201 -17.55 12.49 -13.97
N HIS A 202 -17.30 12.19 -12.69
CA HIS A 202 -17.36 13.15 -11.59
C HIS A 202 -15.97 13.72 -11.24
N TYR A 203 -14.92 12.90 -11.39
CA TYR A 203 -13.53 13.26 -11.10
C TYR A 203 -12.63 12.87 -12.29
N PRO A 204 -12.43 13.76 -13.27
CA PRO A 204 -11.74 13.43 -14.52
C PRO A 204 -10.32 12.87 -14.35
N ASP A 205 -9.59 13.33 -13.34
CA ASP A 205 -8.22 12.91 -13.04
C ASP A 205 -8.14 11.65 -12.18
N LEU A 206 -9.27 11.16 -11.65
CA LEU A 206 -9.32 9.96 -10.81
C LEU A 206 -8.63 8.78 -11.51
N ASN A 207 -7.71 8.15 -10.79
CA ASN A 207 -6.91 7.05 -11.33
C ASN A 207 -7.32 5.73 -10.63
N VAL A 208 -6.40 4.78 -10.47
CA VAL A 208 -6.71 3.45 -9.94
C VAL A 208 -6.78 3.42 -8.42
N LEU A 209 -7.56 2.47 -7.89
CA LEU A 209 -7.55 2.09 -6.49
C LEU A 209 -6.13 1.66 -6.08
N ASN A 210 -5.58 2.26 -5.04
CA ASN A 210 -4.26 1.91 -4.49
C ASN A 210 -4.08 2.55 -3.11
N GLY A 211 -3.73 1.75 -2.12
CA GLY A 211 -3.54 2.16 -0.73
C GLY A 211 -4.48 1.39 0.20
N ILE A 212 -3.89 0.65 1.13
CA ILE A 212 -4.57 -0.15 2.14
C ILE A 212 -3.82 0.08 3.45
N ALA A 213 -4.51 0.51 4.49
CA ALA A 213 -3.95 0.54 5.84
C ALA A 213 -4.91 -0.15 6.81
N HIS A 214 -4.40 -1.04 7.62
CA HIS A 214 -5.16 -1.70 8.69
C HIS A 214 -5.31 -0.77 9.89
N LEU A 215 -6.52 -0.67 10.44
CA LEU A 215 -6.81 0.10 11.64
C LEU A 215 -6.89 -0.79 12.88
N ASP A 216 -7.87 -1.66 12.90
CA ASP A 216 -8.07 -2.68 13.93
C ASP A 216 -9.04 -3.76 13.45
N GLN A 217 -8.99 -4.95 14.00
CA GLN A 217 -9.87 -6.08 13.66
C GLN A 217 -9.98 -6.28 12.16
N GLN A 218 -11.12 -5.98 11.55
CA GLN A 218 -11.37 -6.06 10.10
C GLN A 218 -11.60 -4.67 9.47
N ARG A 219 -11.21 -3.59 10.19
CA ARG A 219 -11.33 -2.22 9.68
C ARG A 219 -10.07 -1.78 8.96
N PHE A 220 -10.27 -1.27 7.77
CA PHE A 220 -9.22 -0.80 6.89
C PHE A 220 -9.53 0.60 6.38
N LEU A 221 -8.49 1.37 6.09
CA LEU A 221 -8.57 2.53 5.21
C LEU A 221 -8.13 2.12 3.82
N ILE A 222 -8.89 2.50 2.82
CA ILE A 222 -8.55 2.31 1.42
C ILE A 222 -8.71 3.63 0.66
N THR A 223 -7.88 3.85 -0.33
CA THR A 223 -7.96 5.02 -1.20
C THR A 223 -7.44 4.68 -2.60
N GLY A 224 -7.13 5.66 -3.40
CA GLY A 224 -6.57 5.48 -4.73
C GLY A 224 -5.70 6.66 -5.17
N LYS A 225 -5.11 6.50 -6.33
CA LYS A 225 -4.29 7.53 -6.98
C LYS A 225 -5.20 8.66 -7.46
N LEU A 226 -4.96 9.88 -6.98
CA LEU A 226 -5.78 11.07 -7.28
C LEU A 226 -7.25 10.93 -6.84
N TYR A 227 -7.50 10.20 -5.78
CA TYR A 227 -8.83 10.09 -5.19
C TYR A 227 -9.16 11.32 -4.34
N PRO A 228 -10.44 11.78 -4.32
CA PRO A 228 -10.88 12.85 -3.45
C PRO A 228 -11.28 12.37 -2.05
N LEU A 229 -11.34 11.05 -1.84
CA LEU A 229 -11.78 10.42 -0.59
C LEU A 229 -10.85 9.29 -0.19
N MET A 230 -10.69 9.13 1.11
CA MET A 230 -10.22 7.93 1.77
C MET A 230 -11.42 7.25 2.42
N LEU A 231 -11.53 5.93 2.31
CA LEU A 231 -12.70 5.15 2.73
C LEU A 231 -12.32 4.25 3.89
N GLU A 232 -13.00 4.38 5.01
CA GLU A 232 -12.94 3.42 6.09
C GLU A 232 -13.95 2.32 5.82
N VAL A 233 -13.47 1.07 5.73
CA VAL A 233 -14.26 -0.09 5.35
C VAL A 233 -14.03 -1.26 6.29
N VAL A 234 -14.99 -2.18 6.33
CA VAL A 234 -14.81 -3.53 6.86
C VAL A 234 -14.64 -4.47 5.67
N LEU A 235 -13.62 -5.32 5.74
CA LEU A 235 -13.37 -6.41 4.80
C LEU A 235 -13.64 -7.75 5.50
N ASP A 236 -14.87 -8.30 5.30
CA ASP A 236 -15.36 -9.54 5.93
C ASP A 236 -15.17 -10.79 5.04
#